data_4483a1ab6c6bd09572b06e855ef29a75
#
_entry.id   4483a1ab6c6bd09572b06e855ef29a75
#
_cell.length_a   1.000
_cell.length_b   1.000
_cell.length_c   1.000
_cell.angle_alpha   90.00
_cell.angle_beta   90.00
_cell.angle_gamma   90.00
#
_symmetry.space_group_name_H-M   'P 1'
#
loop_
_entity.id
_entity.type
_entity.pdbx_description
1 polymer ?
#
loop_
_entity_poly.entity_id
_entity_poly.type
_entity_poly.pdbx_seq_one_letter_code
_entity_poly.pdbx_strand_id
1 'polypeptide(L)' 'MKILNLYACLGGNRYKWDEVTDIEVTAVELDLECARLYQERFPNDKVIVADAHQYLLDHYKEFDFIWSSPPCP' A
#
# COMPACT_ATOMS: atom_id res chain seq x y z
N MET A 1 -7.47 -6.68 -10.37
CA MET A 1 -6.20 -5.97 -10.55
C MET A 1 -5.44 -5.93 -9.24
N LYS A 2 -4.19 -6.28 -9.26
CA LYS A 2 -3.33 -6.24 -8.07
C LYS A 2 -2.56 -4.93 -8.03
N ILE A 3 -2.74 -4.17 -6.95
CA ILE A 3 -2.12 -2.87 -6.76
C ILE A 3 -1.14 -2.92 -5.60
N LEU A 4 0.06 -2.42 -5.82
CA LEU A 4 1.05 -2.25 -4.76
C LEU A 4 1.07 -0.77 -4.36
N ASN A 5 0.80 -0.51 -3.07
CA ASN A 5 0.80 0.82 -2.51
C ASN A 5 2.00 0.99 -1.58
N LEU A 6 3.03 1.66 -2.08
CA LEU A 6 4.26 1.89 -1.31
C LEU A 6 4.15 3.16 -0.50
N TYR A 7 4.72 3.15 0.71
CA TYR A 7 4.68 4.28 1.63
C TYR A 7 3.24 4.67 1.96
N ALA A 8 2.47 3.67 2.36
CA ALA A 8 1.02 3.77 2.46
C ALA A 8 0.50 4.62 3.62
N CYS A 9 1.35 5.25 4.39
CA CYS A 9 1.00 5.96 5.62
C CYS A 9 -0.37 6.66 5.55
N LEU A 10 -1.27 6.31 6.47
CA LEU A 10 -2.63 6.84 6.62
C LEU A 10 -3.55 6.67 5.41
N GLY A 11 -3.06 6.11 4.30
CA GLY A 11 -3.92 5.75 3.17
C GLY A 11 -4.56 6.92 2.43
N GLY A 12 -3.90 8.09 2.40
CA GLY A 12 -4.49 9.28 1.77
C GLY A 12 -4.88 9.08 0.32
N ASN A 13 -4.10 8.31 -0.43
CA ASN A 13 -4.39 8.05 -1.85
C ASN A 13 -5.33 6.87 -2.04
N ARG A 14 -5.48 6.02 -1.03
CA ARG A 14 -6.28 4.80 -1.11
C ARG A 14 -7.76 5.08 -1.32
N TYR A 15 -8.26 6.18 -0.80
CA TYR A 15 -9.67 6.54 -0.93
C TYR A 15 -10.13 6.65 -2.38
N LYS A 16 -9.25 7.09 -3.26
CA LYS A 16 -9.59 7.26 -4.67
C LYS A 16 -9.82 5.93 -5.37
N TRP A 17 -9.29 4.86 -4.80
CA TRP A 17 -9.38 3.54 -5.42
C TRP A 17 -10.66 2.78 -5.05
N ASP A 18 -11.41 3.27 -4.07
CA ASP A 18 -12.68 2.65 -3.69
C ASP A 18 -13.72 2.72 -4.80
N GLU A 19 -13.53 3.62 -5.76
CA GLU A 19 -14.39 3.73 -6.93
C GLU A 19 -14.09 2.68 -7.99
N VAL A 20 -12.94 2.00 -7.86
CA VAL A 20 -12.50 0.97 -8.80
C VAL A 20 -12.89 -0.39 -8.24
N THR A 21 -13.56 -1.20 -9.04
CA THR A 21 -13.96 -2.55 -8.63
C THR A 21 -12.85 -3.56 -8.93
N ASP A 22 -12.90 -4.69 -8.25
CA ASP A 22 -12.01 -5.84 -8.49
C ASP A 22 -10.52 -5.50 -8.30
N ILE A 23 -10.20 -4.74 -7.26
CA ILE A 23 -8.81 -4.46 -6.92
C ILE A 23 -8.41 -5.23 -5.67
N GLU A 24 -7.15 -5.67 -5.66
CA GLU A 24 -6.50 -6.24 -4.50
C GLU A 24 -5.33 -5.32 -4.16
N VAL A 25 -5.37 -4.69 -3.00
CA VAL A 25 -4.34 -3.73 -2.60
C VAL A 25 -3.41 -4.36 -1.57
N THR A 26 -2.11 -4.30 -1.86
CA THR A 26 -1.07 -4.63 -0.90
C THR A 26 -0.37 -3.32 -0.52
N ALA A 27 -0.47 -2.94 0.73
CA ALA A 27 0.13 -1.72 1.24
C ALA A 27 1.42 -2.06 1.99
N VAL A 28 2.49 -1.36 1.68
CA VAL A 28 3.78 -1.57 2.35
C VAL A 28 4.17 -0.30 3.08
N GLU A 29 4.44 -0.43 4.37
CA GLU A 29 4.78 0.68 5.24
C GLU A 29 5.82 0.23 6.25
N LEU A 30 6.88 1.03 6.42
CA LEU A 30 7.95 0.72 7.36
C LEU A 30 7.55 1.02 8.81
N ASP A 31 6.76 2.06 9.02
CA ASP A 31 6.31 2.47 10.35
C ASP A 31 5.15 1.58 10.81
N LEU A 32 5.37 0.85 11.90
CA LEU A 32 4.37 -0.08 12.44
C LEU A 32 3.08 0.62 12.83
N GLU A 33 3.17 1.81 13.40
CA GLU A 33 1.99 2.56 13.82
C GLU A 33 1.16 3.02 12.62
N CYS A 34 1.82 3.54 11.59
CA CYS A 34 1.16 3.90 10.34
C CYS A 34 0.50 2.68 9.69
N ALA A 35 1.19 1.55 9.70
CA ALA A 35 0.65 0.32 9.14
C ALA A 35 -0.61 -0.12 9.87
N ARG A 36 -0.61 -0.01 11.20
CA ARG A 36 -1.76 -0.39 12.01
C ARG A 36 -2.95 0.52 11.75
N LEU A 37 -2.72 1.83 11.68
CA LEU A 37 -3.77 2.80 11.39
C LEU A 37 -4.35 2.59 10.00
N TYR A 38 -3.48 2.31 9.02
CA TYR A 38 -3.94 1.98 7.67
C TYR A 38 -4.84 0.74 7.68
N GLN A 39 -4.43 -0.31 8.38
CA GLN A 39 -5.20 -1.56 8.42
C GLN A 39 -6.56 -1.34 9.06
N GLU A 40 -6.66 -0.47 10.06
CA GLU A 40 -7.94 -0.15 10.68
C GLU A 40 -8.88 0.54 9.70
N ARG A 41 -8.35 1.37 8.83
CA ARG A 41 -9.15 2.10 7.83
C ARG A 41 -9.54 1.22 6.64
N PHE A 42 -8.64 0.33 6.26
CA PHE A 42 -8.83 -0.51 5.07
C PHE A 42 -8.60 -1.98 5.44
N PRO A 43 -9.54 -2.57 6.18
CA PRO A 43 -9.34 -3.92 6.72
C PRO A 43 -9.24 -5.01 5.67
N ASN A 44 -9.68 -4.74 4.45
CA ASN A 44 -9.61 -5.72 3.37
C ASN A 44 -8.29 -5.67 2.60
N ASP A 45 -7.48 -4.63 2.81
CA ASP A 45 -6.17 -4.52 2.18
C ASP A 45 -5.16 -5.37 2.94
N LYS A 46 -4.20 -5.92 2.20
CA LYS A 46 -3.09 -6.63 2.79
C LYS A 46 -2.02 -5.61 3.18
N VAL A 47 -1.66 -5.55 4.45
CA VAL A 47 -0.66 -4.61 4.94
C VAL A 47 0.60 -5.35 5.35
N ILE A 48 1.74 -4.88 4.85
CA ILE A 48 3.05 -5.47 5.12
C ILE A 48 3.94 -4.41 5.75
N VAL A 49 4.51 -4.73 6.91
CA VAL A 49 5.49 -3.86 7.57
C VAL A 49 6.87 -4.27 7.06
N ALA A 50 7.43 -3.47 6.16
CA ALA A 50 8.70 -3.77 5.54
C ALA A 50 9.25 -2.51 4.87
N ASP A 51 10.51 -2.58 4.43
CA ASP A 51 11.10 -1.54 3.60
C ASP A 51 10.43 -1.57 2.23
N ALA A 52 9.79 -0.46 1.86
CA ALA A 52 9.02 -0.38 0.63
C ALA A 52 9.89 -0.57 -0.61
N HIS A 53 11.11 -0.03 -0.60
CA HIS A 53 12.02 -0.16 -1.73
C HIS A 53 12.44 -1.62 -1.93
N GLN A 54 12.79 -2.29 -0.86
CA GLN A 54 13.20 -3.70 -0.91
C GLN A 54 12.02 -4.57 -1.35
N TYR A 55 10.85 -4.32 -0.83
CA TYR A 55 9.65 -5.05 -1.22
C TYR A 55 9.35 -4.88 -2.70
N LEU A 56 9.50 -3.67 -3.21
CA LEU A 56 9.31 -3.39 -4.64
C LEU A 56 10.26 -4.22 -5.49
N LEU A 57 11.55 -4.24 -5.14
CA LEU A 57 12.55 -4.99 -5.90
C LEU A 57 12.24 -6.49 -5.94
N ASP A 58 11.72 -7.02 -4.84
CA ASP A 58 11.45 -8.46 -4.72
C ASP A 58 10.13 -8.87 -5.38
N HIS A 59 9.15 -7.96 -5.48
CA HIS A 59 7.78 -8.34 -5.82
C HIS A 59 7.13 -7.53 -6.95
N TYR A 60 7.85 -6.61 -7.60
CA TYR A 60 7.21 -5.70 -8.55
C TYR A 60 6.47 -6.41 -9.69
N LYS A 61 6.92 -7.60 -10.06
CA LYS A 61 6.29 -8.37 -11.16
C LYS A 61 4.94 -8.97 -10.79
N GLU A 62 4.62 -8.99 -9.50
CA GLU A 62 3.37 -9.58 -9.02
C GLU A 62 2.19 -8.63 -9.12
N PHE A 63 2.43 -7.35 -9.45
CA PHE A 63 1.42 -6.31 -9.41
C PHE A 63 1.16 -5.73 -10.79
N ASP A 64 -0.11 -5.41 -11.05
CA ASP A 64 -0.54 -4.76 -12.29
C ASP A 64 -0.30 -3.26 -12.26
N PHE A 65 -0.34 -2.66 -11.09
CA PHE A 65 -0.15 -1.23 -10.90
C PHE A 65 0.60 -0.97 -9.60
N ILE A 66 1.55 -0.04 -9.63
CA ILE A 66 2.35 0.31 -8.46
C ILE A 66 2.20 1.80 -8.20
N TRP A 67 1.76 2.13 -6.99
CA TRP A 67 1.66 3.51 -6.53
C TRP A 67 2.69 3.77 -5.45
N SER A 68 3.45 4.84 -5.60
CA SER A 68 4.44 5.25 -4.60
C SER A 68 4.11 6.65 -4.10
N SER A 69 3.89 6.75 -2.79
CA SER A 69 3.65 8.04 -2.12
C SER A 69 4.76 8.26 -1.10
N PRO A 70 5.93 8.74 -1.51
CA PRO A 70 7.01 8.96 -0.56
C PRO A 70 6.58 9.98 0.49
N PRO A 71 7.10 9.84 1.74
CA PRO A 71 6.77 10.80 2.78
C PRO A 71 7.24 12.20 2.37
N CYS A 72 6.43 13.20 2.70
CA CYS A 72 6.83 14.57 2.45
C CYS A 72 8.01 14.94 3.33
N PRO A 73 9.01 15.62 2.80
CA PRO A 73 10.13 16.10 3.61
C PRO A 73 9.70 17.18 4.58
#